data_1effc0eb8a6417dc8abf7a27dcde3e6f
#
_entry.id   1effc0eb8a6417dc8abf7a27dcde3e6f
#
_cell.length_a   1.000
_cell.length_b   1.000
_cell.length_c   1.000
_cell.angle_alpha   90.00
_cell.angle_beta   90.00
_cell.angle_gamma   90.00
#
_symmetry.space_group_name_H-M   'P 1'
#
loop_
_entity.id
_entity.type
_entity.pdbx_description
1 polymer ?
#
loop_
_entity_poly.entity_id
_entity_poly.type
_entity_poly.pdbx_seq_one_letter_code
_entity_poly.pdbx_strand_id
1 'polypeptide(L)'
;MSNTPNSVYEKLMKCYESFRSQIDFQPEVALILGSGLGDFANDIRVTATLDYHDIEGFPVSTVPGHAGRFIFGYVGDVPVVCMQGRVHYYEGYPMTDVVLPTRLMKLMGAKALFLTNAAGGIKQGTKPGSLMLLNGQIACFVPSPLIGPNIDELGTRFPDMSQIYDLEFQKIARKAAASLDIDLMEGVYLQLTGPQYESPQEIAMCRTLGADAVGMSTACEAIAARHMGMRVIGISCITNLAAGISPQPLCHAEVQEAADMVAPQFKKLVAATIQGIAKTL
;
A
#
# COMPACT_ATOMS: atom_id res chain seq x y z
N MET A 1 -0.61 8.21 -25.98
CA MET A 1 -1.57 7.12 -26.27
C MET A 1 -2.86 7.47 -25.57
N SER A 2 -4.01 7.41 -26.23
CA SER A 2 -5.31 7.74 -25.62
C SER A 2 -5.66 6.63 -24.60
N ASN A 3 -5.82 6.99 -23.33
CA ASN A 3 -6.37 6.08 -22.31
C ASN A 3 -7.88 5.91 -22.57
N THR A 4 -8.23 5.07 -23.54
CA THR A 4 -9.60 4.58 -23.67
C THR A 4 -9.84 3.52 -22.59
N PRO A 5 -11.08 3.32 -22.08
CA PRO A 5 -11.39 2.30 -21.08
C PRO A 5 -10.89 0.91 -21.48
N ASN A 6 -11.09 0.58 -22.74
CA ASN A 6 -10.63 -0.67 -23.33
C ASN A 6 -9.12 -0.83 -23.21
N SER A 7 -8.31 0.23 -23.44
CA SER A 7 -6.86 0.13 -23.39
C SER A 7 -6.30 -0.17 -21.99
N VAL A 8 -6.93 0.33 -20.91
CA VAL A 8 -6.52 0.05 -19.53
C VAL A 8 -6.88 -1.38 -19.13
N TYR A 9 -8.10 -1.82 -19.48
CA TYR A 9 -8.53 -3.18 -19.20
C TYR A 9 -7.77 -4.20 -20.03
N GLU A 10 -7.58 -3.95 -21.32
CA GLU A 10 -6.77 -4.79 -22.21
C GLU A 10 -5.35 -4.94 -21.71
N LYS A 11 -4.71 -3.84 -21.24
CA LYS A 11 -3.38 -3.89 -20.64
C LYS A 11 -3.38 -4.74 -19.38
N LEU A 12 -4.35 -4.57 -18.48
CA LEU A 12 -4.48 -5.37 -17.27
C LEU A 12 -4.64 -6.86 -17.60
N MET A 13 -5.52 -7.20 -18.55
CA MET A 13 -5.72 -8.58 -18.96
C MET A 13 -4.49 -9.17 -19.63
N LYS A 14 -3.80 -8.40 -20.47
CA LYS A 14 -2.54 -8.83 -21.10
C LYS A 14 -1.47 -9.15 -20.05
N CYS A 15 -1.30 -8.31 -19.04
CA CYS A 15 -0.42 -8.60 -17.91
C CYS A 15 -0.82 -9.91 -17.20
N TYR A 16 -2.11 -10.08 -16.91
CA TYR A 16 -2.60 -11.28 -16.22
C TYR A 16 -2.39 -12.55 -17.03
N GLU A 17 -2.75 -12.53 -18.31
CA GLU A 17 -2.62 -13.68 -19.21
C GLU A 17 -1.16 -14.09 -19.46
N SER A 18 -0.21 -13.15 -19.38
CA SER A 18 1.21 -13.43 -19.65
C SER A 18 1.84 -14.41 -18.65
N PHE A 19 1.29 -14.56 -17.45
CA PHE A 19 1.88 -15.41 -16.40
C PHE A 19 0.89 -16.38 -15.73
N ARG A 20 -0.43 -16.19 -15.86
CA ARG A 20 -1.42 -16.96 -15.07
C ARG A 20 -1.32 -18.48 -15.22
N SER A 21 -0.84 -18.97 -16.36
CA SER A 21 -0.64 -20.40 -16.60
C SER A 21 0.64 -20.95 -15.95
N GLN A 22 1.53 -20.07 -15.48
CA GLN A 22 2.81 -20.43 -14.88
C GLN A 22 2.72 -20.51 -13.35
N ILE A 23 1.69 -19.88 -12.76
CA ILE A 23 1.54 -19.76 -11.30
C ILE A 23 0.18 -20.33 -10.92
N ASP A 24 0.17 -21.56 -10.47
CA ASP A 24 -1.02 -22.22 -9.88
C ASP A 24 -1.10 -21.90 -8.39
N PHE A 25 -1.51 -20.65 -8.10
CA PHE A 25 -1.64 -20.15 -6.73
C PHE A 25 -2.78 -19.14 -6.63
N GLN A 26 -3.69 -19.35 -5.68
CA GLN A 26 -4.81 -18.44 -5.43
C GLN A 26 -4.67 -17.76 -4.06
N PRO A 27 -4.23 -16.48 -4.02
CA PRO A 27 -4.12 -15.74 -2.79
C PRO A 27 -5.48 -15.30 -2.25
N GLU A 28 -5.62 -15.23 -0.93
CA GLU A 28 -6.76 -14.59 -0.25
C GLU A 28 -6.45 -13.14 0.13
N VAL A 29 -5.18 -12.86 0.49
CA VAL A 29 -4.74 -11.54 0.91
C VAL A 29 -3.62 -11.06 -0.01
N ALA A 30 -3.80 -9.85 -0.56
CA ALA A 30 -2.74 -9.10 -1.21
C ALA A 30 -2.03 -8.22 -0.18
N LEU A 31 -0.71 -8.15 -0.26
CA LEU A 31 0.13 -7.33 0.61
C LEU A 31 1.03 -6.43 -0.24
N ILE A 32 1.08 -5.13 0.05
CA ILE A 32 2.01 -4.20 -0.58
C ILE A 32 3.00 -3.71 0.46
N LEU A 33 4.28 -4.01 0.25
CA LEU A 33 5.37 -3.57 1.12
C LEU A 33 5.89 -2.19 0.66
N GLY A 34 5.89 -1.25 1.59
CA GLY A 34 6.45 0.09 1.39
C GLY A 34 7.96 0.14 1.54
N SER A 35 8.54 1.31 1.26
CA SER A 35 9.98 1.59 1.39
C SER A 35 10.48 1.24 2.79
N GLY A 36 11.61 0.54 2.88
CA GLY A 36 12.20 0.06 4.12
C GLY A 36 11.50 -1.16 4.77
N LEU A 37 10.31 -1.56 4.27
CA LEU A 37 9.52 -2.65 4.86
C LEU A 37 9.63 -3.97 4.08
N GLY A 38 10.48 -4.02 3.05
CA GLY A 38 10.66 -5.15 2.14
C GLY A 38 11.08 -6.46 2.83
N ASP A 39 11.70 -6.37 4.01
CA ASP A 39 12.17 -7.52 4.79
C ASP A 39 11.07 -8.43 5.34
N PHE A 40 9.82 -7.95 5.39
CA PHE A 40 8.69 -8.83 5.70
C PHE A 40 8.56 -10.00 4.70
N ALA A 41 9.00 -9.81 3.47
CA ALA A 41 8.99 -10.87 2.45
C ALA A 41 9.77 -12.13 2.87
N ASN A 42 10.77 -11.99 3.75
CA ASN A 42 11.56 -13.11 4.27
C ASN A 42 10.78 -13.98 5.27
N ASP A 43 9.66 -13.47 5.80
CA ASP A 43 8.80 -14.20 6.74
C ASP A 43 7.67 -14.96 6.01
N ILE A 44 7.57 -14.81 4.69
CA ILE A 44 6.61 -15.54 3.86
C ILE A 44 7.21 -16.91 3.50
N ARG A 45 6.45 -17.98 3.75
CA ARG A 45 6.78 -19.31 3.24
C ARG A 45 6.51 -19.36 1.73
N VAL A 46 7.52 -19.03 0.96
CA VAL A 46 7.44 -18.78 -0.50
C VAL A 46 7.14 -20.08 -1.25
N THR A 47 6.20 -20.03 -2.19
CA THR A 47 5.89 -21.10 -3.16
C THR A 47 6.32 -20.74 -4.58
N ALA A 48 6.19 -19.46 -4.96
CA ALA A 48 6.61 -18.96 -6.26
C ALA A 48 6.99 -17.47 -6.18
N THR A 49 7.76 -17.02 -7.15
CA THR A 49 8.06 -15.60 -7.36
C THR A 49 7.86 -15.25 -8.83
N LEU A 50 7.48 -14.00 -9.09
CA LEU A 50 7.28 -13.47 -10.44
C LEU A 50 7.92 -12.09 -10.51
N ASP A 51 8.99 -11.95 -11.29
CA ASP A 51 9.64 -10.67 -11.52
C ASP A 51 8.75 -9.77 -12.39
N TYR A 52 8.74 -8.46 -12.15
CA TYR A 52 7.93 -7.52 -12.93
C TYR A 52 8.38 -7.46 -14.40
N HIS A 53 9.65 -7.72 -14.69
CA HIS A 53 10.17 -7.78 -16.06
C HIS A 53 9.62 -8.98 -16.85
N ASP A 54 9.17 -10.02 -16.17
CA ASP A 54 8.57 -11.21 -16.79
C ASP A 54 7.07 -11.04 -17.09
N ILE A 55 6.47 -9.91 -16.67
CA ILE A 55 5.06 -9.59 -16.92
C ILE A 55 4.96 -8.60 -18.09
N GLU A 56 4.35 -9.01 -19.18
CA GLU A 56 4.29 -8.20 -20.39
C GLU A 56 3.56 -6.87 -20.20
N GLY A 57 4.29 -5.74 -20.35
CA GLY A 57 3.74 -4.39 -20.23
C GLY A 57 3.52 -3.89 -18.79
N PHE A 58 4.01 -4.63 -17.80
CA PHE A 58 3.91 -4.24 -16.39
C PHE A 58 4.87 -3.09 -16.03
N PRO A 59 4.47 -2.15 -15.16
CA PRO A 59 5.36 -1.09 -14.72
C PRO A 59 6.44 -1.63 -13.77
N VAL A 60 7.66 -1.15 -13.94
CA VAL A 60 8.81 -1.55 -13.12
C VAL A 60 9.21 -0.38 -12.22
N SER A 61 9.39 -0.63 -10.91
CA SER A 61 9.85 0.40 -10.00
C SER A 61 11.30 0.77 -10.27
N THR A 62 11.57 2.08 -10.24
CA THR A 62 12.92 2.66 -10.40
C THR A 62 13.52 3.08 -9.06
N VAL A 63 12.78 2.89 -7.97
CA VAL A 63 13.19 3.32 -6.62
C VAL A 63 14.23 2.34 -6.05
N PRO A 64 15.41 2.81 -5.60
CA PRO A 64 16.39 1.97 -4.93
C PRO A 64 15.80 1.22 -3.73
N GLY A 65 16.15 -0.07 -3.60
CA GLY A 65 15.62 -0.93 -2.52
C GLY A 65 14.31 -1.63 -2.82
N HIS A 66 13.66 -1.33 -3.96
CA HIS A 66 12.50 -2.07 -4.43
C HIS A 66 12.93 -3.27 -5.26
N ALA A 67 12.59 -4.50 -4.81
CA ALA A 67 12.99 -5.72 -5.48
C ALA A 67 12.30 -5.93 -6.84
N GLY A 68 11.11 -5.35 -7.04
CA GLY A 68 10.39 -5.40 -8.32
C GLY A 68 9.81 -6.77 -8.66
N ARG A 69 9.17 -7.44 -7.69
CA ARG A 69 8.59 -8.77 -7.89
C ARG A 69 7.33 -9.01 -7.05
N PHE A 70 6.52 -9.95 -7.49
CA PHE A 70 5.50 -10.60 -6.68
C PHE A 70 6.05 -11.86 -6.01
N ILE A 71 5.67 -12.07 -4.77
CA ILE A 71 5.97 -13.29 -4.00
C ILE A 71 4.63 -13.94 -3.68
N PHE A 72 4.48 -15.22 -4.05
CA PHE A 72 3.35 -16.05 -3.73
C PHE A 72 3.75 -17.01 -2.62
N GLY A 73 2.93 -17.14 -1.59
CA GLY A 73 3.26 -18.02 -0.47
C GLY A 73 2.28 -17.87 0.67
N TYR A 74 2.73 -18.19 1.87
CA TYR A 74 1.87 -18.26 3.05
C TYR A 74 2.44 -17.44 4.20
N VAL A 75 1.57 -16.70 4.89
CA VAL A 75 1.81 -16.10 6.20
C VAL A 75 1.03 -16.94 7.23
N GLY A 76 1.73 -17.78 8.00
CA GLY A 76 1.08 -18.89 8.69
C GLY A 76 0.45 -19.82 7.66
N ASP A 77 -0.87 -20.02 7.73
CA ASP A 77 -1.63 -20.85 6.78
C ASP A 77 -2.42 -20.00 5.75
N VAL A 78 -2.28 -18.68 5.79
CA VAL A 78 -3.01 -17.76 4.89
C VAL A 78 -2.28 -17.61 3.57
N PRO A 79 -2.90 -17.95 2.42
CA PRO A 79 -2.30 -17.75 1.11
C PRO A 79 -2.26 -16.26 0.75
N VAL A 80 -1.06 -15.76 0.46
CA VAL A 80 -0.83 -14.34 0.17
C VAL A 80 -0.12 -14.15 -1.16
N VAL A 81 -0.40 -13.02 -1.82
CA VAL A 81 0.46 -12.44 -2.84
C VAL A 81 1.05 -11.15 -2.29
N CYS A 82 2.37 -11.07 -2.27
CA CYS A 82 3.10 -9.93 -1.74
C CYS A 82 3.80 -9.17 -2.86
N MET A 83 3.49 -7.88 -2.98
CA MET A 83 4.19 -6.94 -3.86
C MET A 83 5.43 -6.41 -3.13
N GLN A 84 6.62 -6.90 -3.50
CA GLN A 84 7.90 -6.45 -2.98
C GLN A 84 8.53 -5.44 -3.93
N GLY A 85 8.18 -4.18 -3.77
CA GLY A 85 8.59 -3.07 -4.63
C GLY A 85 7.38 -2.39 -5.28
N ARG A 86 6.98 -1.25 -4.71
CA ARG A 86 5.85 -0.44 -5.18
C ARG A 86 6.26 0.47 -6.33
N VAL A 87 5.33 0.70 -7.24
CA VAL A 87 5.43 1.73 -8.28
C VAL A 87 4.77 3.00 -7.78
N HIS A 88 5.40 4.16 -8.01
CA HIS A 88 4.90 5.45 -7.54
C HIS A 88 4.57 6.39 -8.69
N TYR A 89 3.65 7.32 -8.42
CA TYR A 89 3.24 8.33 -9.39
C TYR A 89 4.39 9.24 -9.82
N TYR A 90 5.30 9.58 -8.87
CA TYR A 90 6.47 10.43 -9.19
C TYR A 90 7.52 9.76 -10.10
N GLU A 91 7.41 8.45 -10.35
CA GLU A 91 8.27 7.76 -11.31
C GLU A 91 7.86 8.05 -12.77
N GLY A 92 6.80 8.86 -12.99
CA GLY A 92 6.33 9.29 -14.30
C GLY A 92 5.28 8.37 -14.93
N TYR A 93 4.81 7.35 -14.22
CA TYR A 93 3.74 6.48 -14.68
C TYR A 93 2.37 7.19 -14.57
N PRO A 94 1.46 6.98 -15.53
CA PRO A 94 0.07 7.40 -15.37
C PRO A 94 -0.56 6.67 -14.17
N MET A 95 -1.51 7.31 -13.49
CA MET A 95 -2.12 6.76 -12.29
C MET A 95 -2.77 5.37 -12.51
N THR A 96 -3.23 5.10 -13.73
CA THR A 96 -3.75 3.78 -14.13
C THR A 96 -2.70 2.68 -14.05
N ASP A 97 -1.43 2.99 -14.34
CA ASP A 97 -0.31 2.07 -14.24
C ASP A 97 0.19 1.93 -12.80
N VAL A 98 0.16 3.03 -12.02
CA VAL A 98 0.51 2.99 -10.59
C VAL A 98 -0.37 2.01 -9.83
N VAL A 99 -1.67 1.93 -10.15
CA VAL A 99 -2.61 1.02 -9.47
C VAL A 99 -2.81 -0.32 -10.21
N LEU A 100 -2.17 -0.52 -11.36
CA LEU A 100 -2.28 -1.76 -12.12
C LEU A 100 -1.86 -2.99 -11.30
N PRO A 101 -0.77 -2.95 -10.47
CA PRO A 101 -0.42 -4.04 -9.58
C PRO A 101 -1.55 -4.43 -8.61
N THR A 102 -2.21 -3.45 -8.00
CA THR A 102 -3.35 -3.69 -7.09
C THR A 102 -4.50 -4.39 -7.82
N ARG A 103 -4.82 -3.95 -9.03
CA ARG A 103 -5.86 -4.57 -9.87
C ARG A 103 -5.48 -5.99 -10.26
N LEU A 104 -4.21 -6.21 -10.58
CA LEU A 104 -3.69 -7.53 -10.94
C LEU A 104 -3.80 -8.53 -9.77
N MET A 105 -3.45 -8.11 -8.54
CA MET A 105 -3.60 -8.96 -7.36
C MET A 105 -5.07 -9.33 -7.09
N LYS A 106 -6.03 -8.46 -7.42
CA LYS A 106 -7.46 -8.82 -7.39
C LYS A 106 -7.80 -9.90 -8.41
N LEU A 107 -7.30 -9.82 -9.64
CA LEU A 107 -7.53 -10.86 -10.66
C LEU A 107 -6.90 -12.20 -10.28
N MET A 108 -5.79 -12.19 -9.53
CA MET A 108 -5.18 -13.39 -8.96
C MET A 108 -6.06 -14.09 -7.91
N GLY A 109 -7.08 -13.41 -7.38
CA GLY A 109 -8.05 -13.97 -6.44
C GLY A 109 -8.10 -13.29 -5.08
N ALA A 110 -7.23 -12.30 -4.79
CA ALA A 110 -7.20 -11.64 -3.49
C ALA A 110 -8.53 -10.95 -3.17
N LYS A 111 -9.02 -11.17 -1.95
CA LYS A 111 -10.26 -10.57 -1.42
C LYS A 111 -9.98 -9.37 -0.53
N ALA A 112 -8.80 -9.34 0.09
CA ALA A 112 -8.33 -8.26 0.95
C ALA A 112 -7.01 -7.68 0.44
N LEU A 113 -6.81 -6.37 0.68
CA LEU A 113 -5.55 -5.67 0.44
C LEU A 113 -5.00 -5.12 1.75
N PHE A 114 -3.79 -5.54 2.10
CA PHE A 114 -3.01 -4.99 3.20
C PHE A 114 -1.96 -4.03 2.65
N LEU A 115 -2.11 -2.75 2.96
CA LEU A 115 -1.20 -1.68 2.53
C LEU A 115 -0.22 -1.36 3.64
N THR A 116 1.06 -1.27 3.30
CA THR A 116 2.08 -0.72 4.18
C THR A 116 2.85 0.39 3.48
N ASN A 117 3.34 1.35 4.23
CA ASN A 117 4.15 2.44 3.70
C ASN A 117 5.09 3.02 4.77
N ALA A 118 6.13 3.72 4.32
CA ALA A 118 6.85 4.71 5.10
C ALA A 118 6.10 6.05 5.00
N ALA A 119 6.01 6.80 6.09
CA ALA A 119 5.30 8.08 6.12
C ALA A 119 5.97 9.09 7.05
N GLY A 120 5.83 10.37 6.71
CA GLY A 120 6.17 11.49 7.59
C GLY A 120 5.06 11.72 8.62
N GLY A 121 5.42 11.73 9.91
CA GLY A 121 4.46 11.93 11.01
C GLY A 121 4.08 13.40 11.18
N ILE A 122 2.77 13.69 11.20
CA ILE A 122 2.19 15.01 11.45
C ILE A 122 1.52 15.04 12.82
N LYS A 123 0.89 13.95 13.22
CA LYS A 123 0.16 13.81 14.48
C LYS A 123 1.08 14.02 15.68
N GLN A 124 0.60 14.77 16.67
CA GLN A 124 1.34 14.97 17.92
C GLN A 124 1.58 13.62 18.61
N GLY A 125 2.80 13.41 19.13
CA GLY A 125 3.21 12.18 19.78
C GLY A 125 3.80 11.11 18.85
N THR A 126 3.76 11.31 17.52
CA THR A 126 4.50 10.45 16.59
C THR A 126 5.99 10.63 16.75
N LYS A 127 6.73 9.55 16.55
CA LYS A 127 8.21 9.52 16.52
C LYS A 127 8.66 8.53 15.45
N PRO A 128 9.89 8.62 14.96
CA PRO A 128 10.45 7.58 14.09
C PRO A 128 10.29 6.20 14.74
N GLY A 129 9.78 5.24 13.97
CA GLY A 129 9.43 3.89 14.44
C GLY A 129 8.00 3.74 14.98
N SER A 130 7.19 4.81 15.10
CA SER A 130 5.76 4.67 15.43
C SER A 130 5.02 3.90 14.33
N LEU A 131 4.12 3.01 14.73
CA LEU A 131 3.19 2.33 13.81
C LEU A 131 1.82 3.00 13.88
N MET A 132 1.22 3.28 12.72
CA MET A 132 -0.07 3.98 12.62
C MET A 132 -1.04 3.18 11.76
N LEU A 133 -2.13 2.72 12.36
CA LEU A 133 -3.27 2.13 11.66
C LEU A 133 -4.03 3.23 10.92
N LEU A 134 -4.25 3.03 9.63
CA LEU A 134 -4.99 3.99 8.82
C LEU A 134 -6.50 3.81 9.00
N ASN A 135 -7.16 4.86 9.45
CA ASN A 135 -8.62 4.91 9.61
C ASN A 135 -9.30 5.85 8.60
N GLY A 136 -8.53 6.60 7.82
CA GLY A 136 -8.99 7.49 6.77
C GLY A 136 -7.84 7.91 5.85
N GLN A 137 -8.20 8.58 4.77
CA GLN A 137 -7.21 9.14 3.84
C GLN A 137 -7.67 10.43 3.17
N ILE A 138 -6.70 11.22 2.71
CA ILE A 138 -6.89 12.40 1.85
C ILE A 138 -6.06 12.16 0.59
N ALA A 139 -6.72 12.14 -0.59
CA ALA A 139 -6.08 11.86 -1.88
C ALA A 139 -6.37 12.94 -2.93
N CYS A 140 -6.83 14.13 -2.51
CA CYS A 140 -7.25 15.19 -3.43
C CYS A 140 -6.07 15.91 -4.13
N PHE A 141 -4.84 15.64 -3.74
CA PHE A 141 -3.63 16.25 -4.34
C PHE A 141 -2.96 15.37 -5.41
N VAL A 142 -3.54 14.21 -5.69
CA VAL A 142 -3.09 13.31 -6.75
C VAL A 142 -4.26 12.97 -7.67
N PRO A 143 -4.03 12.65 -8.96
CA PRO A 143 -5.11 12.19 -9.83
C PRO A 143 -5.78 10.94 -9.28
N SER A 144 -7.12 10.90 -9.27
CA SER A 144 -7.83 9.66 -8.94
C SER A 144 -7.56 8.58 -10.01
N PRO A 145 -7.32 7.32 -9.60
CA PRO A 145 -7.15 6.21 -10.54
C PRO A 145 -8.43 5.87 -11.32
N LEU A 146 -9.56 6.51 -10.99
CA LEU A 146 -10.87 6.29 -11.60
C LEU A 146 -11.26 7.39 -12.59
N ILE A 147 -10.37 8.36 -12.86
CA ILE A 147 -10.62 9.41 -13.87
C ILE A 147 -10.69 8.79 -15.25
N GLY A 148 -11.71 9.18 -16.01
CA GLY A 148 -11.98 8.69 -17.34
C GLY A 148 -13.31 7.92 -17.41
N PRO A 149 -13.61 7.28 -18.54
CA PRO A 149 -14.77 6.38 -18.65
C PRO A 149 -14.64 5.19 -17.69
N ASN A 150 -15.78 4.73 -17.17
CA ASN A 150 -15.77 3.56 -16.27
C ASN A 150 -15.36 2.29 -17.01
N ILE A 151 -14.78 1.35 -16.26
CA ILE A 151 -14.50 -0.02 -16.68
C ILE A 151 -15.39 -0.90 -15.81
N ASP A 152 -16.56 -1.27 -16.35
CA ASP A 152 -17.62 -1.94 -15.59
C ASP A 152 -17.17 -3.30 -15.03
N GLU A 153 -16.23 -3.96 -15.70
CA GLU A 153 -15.60 -5.21 -15.27
C GLU A 153 -14.78 -5.06 -13.98
N LEU A 154 -14.34 -3.84 -13.66
CA LEU A 154 -13.53 -3.54 -12.47
C LEU A 154 -14.36 -2.98 -11.31
N GLY A 155 -15.55 -2.44 -11.61
CA GLY A 155 -16.42 -1.92 -10.55
C GLY A 155 -17.36 -0.82 -11.01
N THR A 156 -18.16 -0.32 -10.04
CA THR A 156 -19.14 0.72 -10.30
C THR A 156 -18.51 2.09 -10.56
N ARG A 157 -19.18 2.92 -11.37
CA ARG A 157 -18.71 4.27 -11.72
C ARG A 157 -18.47 5.17 -10.50
N PHE A 158 -19.30 5.06 -9.49
CA PHE A 158 -19.25 5.89 -8.28
C PHE A 158 -19.19 4.99 -7.03
N PRO A 159 -17.99 4.42 -6.71
CA PRO A 159 -17.84 3.58 -5.52
C PRO A 159 -17.89 4.43 -4.24
N ASP A 160 -18.55 3.89 -3.21
CA ASP A 160 -18.53 4.50 -1.89
C ASP A 160 -17.19 4.34 -1.21
N MET A 161 -16.62 5.46 -0.74
CA MET A 161 -15.34 5.53 -0.02
C MET A 161 -15.50 5.93 1.44
N SER A 162 -16.73 5.97 1.98
CA SER A 162 -16.99 6.36 3.37
C SER A 162 -16.28 5.46 4.38
N GLN A 163 -16.07 4.20 4.04
CA GLN A 163 -15.33 3.22 4.83
C GLN A 163 -14.25 2.56 3.97
N ILE A 164 -13.32 3.37 3.46
CA ILE A 164 -12.28 2.86 2.57
C ILE A 164 -11.38 1.84 3.28
N TYR A 165 -11.02 2.08 4.54
CA TYR A 165 -10.38 1.11 5.42
C TYR A 165 -11.44 0.36 6.23
N ASP A 166 -11.42 -0.96 6.12
CA ASP A 166 -12.44 -1.85 6.68
C ASP A 166 -12.44 -1.82 8.21
N LEU A 167 -13.61 -1.53 8.82
CA LEU A 167 -13.75 -1.37 10.26
C LEU A 167 -13.50 -2.66 11.06
N GLU A 168 -13.84 -3.81 10.49
CA GLU A 168 -13.58 -5.10 11.14
C GLU A 168 -12.08 -5.42 11.11
N PHE A 169 -11.41 -5.16 9.99
CA PHE A 169 -9.96 -5.31 9.89
C PHE A 169 -9.22 -4.38 10.85
N GLN A 170 -9.69 -3.15 11.02
CA GLN A 170 -9.14 -2.24 12.02
C GLN A 170 -9.28 -2.79 13.45
N LYS A 171 -10.44 -3.38 13.79
CA LYS A 171 -10.63 -4.03 15.11
C LYS A 171 -9.68 -5.20 15.30
N ILE A 172 -9.45 -5.99 14.25
CA ILE A 172 -8.51 -7.11 14.27
C ILE A 172 -7.08 -6.61 14.49
N ALA A 173 -6.66 -5.56 13.77
CA ALA A 173 -5.32 -4.97 13.94
C ALA A 173 -5.09 -4.41 15.34
N ARG A 174 -6.09 -3.70 15.93
CA ARG A 174 -6.02 -3.23 17.31
C ARG A 174 -5.86 -4.38 18.31
N LYS A 175 -6.64 -5.46 18.11
CA LYS A 175 -6.55 -6.65 18.96
C LYS A 175 -5.18 -7.33 18.82
N ALA A 176 -4.66 -7.43 17.61
CA ALA A 176 -3.34 -7.98 17.35
C ALA A 176 -2.25 -7.13 18.03
N ALA A 177 -2.28 -5.81 17.90
CA ALA A 177 -1.34 -4.90 18.54
C ALA A 177 -1.37 -5.02 20.06
N ALA A 178 -2.56 -5.03 20.66
CA ALA A 178 -2.74 -5.19 22.10
C ALA A 178 -2.18 -6.52 22.62
N SER A 179 -2.39 -7.63 21.86
CA SER A 179 -1.87 -8.94 22.25
C SER A 179 -0.35 -9.07 22.14
N LEU A 180 0.28 -8.20 21.38
CA LEU A 180 1.72 -8.15 21.13
C LEU A 180 2.44 -7.04 21.94
N ASP A 181 1.70 -6.30 22.77
CA ASP A 181 2.18 -5.12 23.50
C ASP A 181 2.81 -4.07 22.56
N ILE A 182 2.16 -3.84 21.42
CA ILE A 182 2.57 -2.85 20.43
C ILE A 182 1.71 -1.60 20.56
N ASP A 183 2.35 -0.45 20.75
CA ASP A 183 1.69 0.86 20.69
C ASP A 183 1.32 1.19 19.26
N LEU A 184 0.03 1.00 18.91
CA LEU A 184 -0.52 1.23 17.58
C LEU A 184 -1.32 2.52 17.58
N MET A 185 -0.75 3.58 17.04
CA MET A 185 -1.45 4.84 16.81
C MET A 185 -2.51 4.68 15.70
N GLU A 186 -3.42 5.65 15.59
CA GLU A 186 -4.40 5.70 14.51
C GLU A 186 -4.42 7.07 13.87
N GLY A 187 -4.68 7.12 12.56
CA GLY A 187 -4.72 8.40 11.87
C GLY A 187 -5.12 8.36 10.41
N VAL A 188 -5.24 9.57 9.87
CA VAL A 188 -5.56 9.86 8.47
C VAL A 188 -4.27 10.04 7.68
N TYR A 189 -4.12 9.26 6.60
CA TYR A 189 -2.98 9.37 5.70
C TYR A 189 -3.30 10.32 4.53
N LEU A 190 -2.39 11.26 4.24
CA LEU A 190 -2.52 12.15 3.08
C LEU A 190 -1.49 11.78 2.02
N GLN A 191 -1.96 11.56 0.78
CA GLN A 191 -1.10 11.30 -0.36
C GLN A 191 -0.80 12.58 -1.14
N LEU A 192 0.50 12.87 -1.31
CA LEU A 192 1.03 13.87 -2.23
C LEU A 192 1.71 13.20 -3.43
N THR A 193 2.07 14.01 -4.43
CA THR A 193 2.74 13.50 -5.64
C THR A 193 4.18 13.08 -5.40
N GLY A 194 4.96 13.83 -4.59
CA GLY A 194 6.41 13.75 -4.59
C GLY A 194 7.01 14.21 -5.92
N PRO A 195 8.31 13.94 -6.20
CA PRO A 195 9.28 13.19 -5.37
C PRO A 195 9.93 14.02 -4.25
N GLN A 196 9.77 15.35 -4.23
CA GLN A 196 10.31 16.21 -3.17
C GLN A 196 9.55 15.98 -1.85
N TYR A 197 10.25 16.12 -0.73
CA TYR A 197 9.62 16.27 0.57
C TYR A 197 8.90 17.63 0.65
N GLU A 198 7.92 17.68 1.53
CA GLU A 198 7.08 18.86 1.71
C GLU A 198 7.84 20.01 2.37
N SER A 199 7.39 21.23 2.10
CA SER A 199 7.78 22.41 2.89
C SER A 199 7.04 22.44 4.23
N PRO A 200 7.54 23.17 5.24
CA PRO A 200 6.81 23.36 6.50
C PRO A 200 5.40 23.95 6.32
N GLN A 201 5.18 24.78 5.30
CA GLN A 201 3.90 25.40 4.99
C GLN A 201 2.91 24.37 4.41
N GLU A 202 3.38 23.45 3.56
CA GLU A 202 2.57 22.34 3.06
C GLU A 202 2.18 21.39 4.19
N ILE A 203 3.09 21.13 5.14
CA ILE A 203 2.77 20.31 6.33
C ILE A 203 1.75 21.00 7.24
N ALA A 204 1.86 22.33 7.42
CA ALA A 204 0.85 23.10 8.15
C ALA A 204 -0.53 23.02 7.48
N MET A 205 -0.58 23.09 6.14
CA MET A 205 -1.79 22.87 5.34
C MET A 205 -2.33 21.46 5.54
N CYS A 206 -1.51 20.42 5.39
CA CYS A 206 -1.91 19.02 5.58
C CYS A 206 -2.52 18.78 6.96
N ARG A 207 -1.90 19.33 8.01
CA ARG A 207 -2.44 19.28 9.39
C ARG A 207 -3.80 19.96 9.49
N THR A 208 -3.98 21.12 8.88
CA THR A 208 -5.26 21.85 8.88
C THR A 208 -6.36 21.07 8.19
N LEU A 209 -6.02 20.27 7.17
CA LEU A 209 -6.95 19.37 6.48
C LEU A 209 -7.27 18.10 7.28
N GLY A 210 -6.61 17.88 8.41
CA GLY A 210 -6.85 16.72 9.27
C GLY A 210 -5.95 15.51 8.99
N ALA A 211 -4.82 15.71 8.30
CA ALA A 211 -3.85 14.64 8.09
C ALA A 211 -3.02 14.39 9.35
N ASP A 212 -2.80 13.12 9.68
CA ASP A 212 -1.96 12.62 10.76
C ASP A 212 -0.60 12.11 10.25
N ALA A 213 -0.56 11.67 9.00
CA ALA A 213 0.66 11.23 8.31
C ALA A 213 0.62 11.64 6.83
N VAL A 214 1.79 11.79 6.22
CA VAL A 214 1.94 12.19 4.82
C VAL A 214 2.91 11.28 4.08
N GLY A 215 2.64 11.03 2.80
CA GLY A 215 3.53 10.27 1.93
C GLY A 215 3.08 10.30 0.47
N MET A 216 3.68 9.46 -0.37
CA MET A 216 3.60 9.58 -1.84
C MET A 216 2.99 8.33 -2.51
N SER A 217 2.16 7.57 -1.77
CA SER A 217 1.61 6.28 -2.23
C SER A 217 0.30 5.95 -1.52
N THR A 218 -0.16 4.70 -1.61
CA THR A 218 -1.16 4.07 -0.71
C THR A 218 -2.61 4.47 -0.94
N ALA A 219 -2.95 5.76 -0.93
CA ALA A 219 -4.34 6.19 -1.06
C ALA A 219 -4.93 5.86 -2.44
N CYS A 220 -4.16 6.01 -3.51
CA CYS A 220 -4.59 5.62 -4.86
C CYS A 220 -4.81 4.11 -4.98
N GLU A 221 -3.97 3.29 -4.34
CA GLU A 221 -4.10 1.82 -4.31
C GLU A 221 -5.35 1.39 -3.53
N ALA A 222 -5.61 2.04 -2.39
CA ALA A 222 -6.82 1.81 -1.60
C ALA A 222 -8.09 2.13 -2.40
N ILE A 223 -8.09 3.24 -3.18
CA ILE A 223 -9.20 3.61 -4.07
C ILE A 223 -9.42 2.51 -5.13
N ALA A 224 -8.35 2.07 -5.80
CA ALA A 224 -8.45 1.03 -6.82
C ALA A 224 -8.94 -0.31 -6.25
N ALA A 225 -8.46 -0.71 -5.07
CA ALA A 225 -8.89 -1.93 -4.39
C ALA A 225 -10.38 -1.87 -4.00
N ARG A 226 -10.83 -0.77 -3.40
CA ARG A 226 -12.25 -0.58 -3.05
C ARG A 226 -13.15 -0.57 -4.26
N HIS A 227 -12.72 0.06 -5.35
CA HIS A 227 -13.43 0.04 -6.62
C HIS A 227 -13.70 -1.38 -7.11
N MET A 228 -12.71 -2.29 -6.95
CA MET A 228 -12.83 -3.71 -7.32
C MET A 228 -13.43 -4.60 -6.22
N GLY A 229 -14.02 -4.02 -5.18
CA GLY A 229 -14.68 -4.76 -4.10
C GLY A 229 -13.73 -5.49 -3.13
N MET A 230 -12.45 -5.11 -3.08
CA MET A 230 -11.55 -5.63 -2.05
C MET A 230 -11.79 -4.91 -0.71
N ARG A 231 -11.64 -5.63 0.38
CA ARG A 231 -11.58 -5.05 1.74
C ARG A 231 -10.15 -4.56 1.99
N VAL A 232 -9.98 -3.38 2.57
CA VAL A 232 -8.67 -2.73 2.67
C VAL A 232 -8.30 -2.45 4.12
N ILE A 233 -7.03 -2.68 4.46
CA ILE A 233 -6.40 -2.22 5.70
C ILE A 233 -5.07 -1.57 5.36
N GLY A 234 -4.62 -0.60 6.16
CA GLY A 234 -3.33 0.05 6.00
C GLY A 234 -2.64 0.29 7.33
N ILE A 235 -1.33 0.07 7.36
CA ILE A 235 -0.45 0.42 8.49
C ILE A 235 0.74 1.20 7.93
N SER A 236 0.91 2.43 8.43
CA SER A 236 2.09 3.25 8.14
C SER A 236 3.17 3.02 9.19
N CYS A 237 4.41 2.91 8.74
CA CYS A 237 5.59 3.11 9.58
C CYS A 237 5.96 4.60 9.51
N ILE A 238 5.89 5.29 10.63
CA ILE A 238 6.36 6.68 10.71
C ILE A 238 7.89 6.65 10.74
N THR A 239 8.51 7.03 9.63
CA THR A 239 9.96 6.93 9.47
C THR A 239 10.68 8.21 9.85
N ASN A 240 9.99 9.33 9.80
CA ASN A 240 10.49 10.64 10.16
C ASN A 240 9.33 11.53 10.61
N LEU A 241 9.61 12.60 11.32
CA LEU A 241 8.65 13.68 11.50
C LEU A 241 8.60 14.53 10.23
N ALA A 242 7.41 14.96 9.85
CA ALA A 242 7.23 15.75 8.64
C ALA A 242 7.95 17.11 8.72
N ALA A 243 8.18 17.75 7.58
CA ALA A 243 8.94 19.00 7.46
C ALA A 243 8.42 20.09 8.41
N GLY A 244 9.35 20.76 9.10
CA GLY A 244 9.03 21.83 10.06
C GLY A 244 8.54 21.32 11.43
N ILE A 245 8.33 20.01 11.62
CA ILE A 245 8.11 19.39 12.92
C ILE A 245 9.43 18.91 13.50
N SER A 246 10.27 18.26 12.68
CA SER A 246 11.67 18.00 13.01
C SER A 246 12.54 19.23 12.71
N PRO A 247 13.53 19.55 13.55
CA PRO A 247 14.50 20.59 13.26
C PRO A 247 15.56 20.18 12.23
N GLN A 248 15.67 18.88 11.93
CA GLN A 248 16.65 18.32 11.01
C GLN A 248 16.11 18.29 9.57
N PRO A 249 16.97 18.50 8.55
CA PRO A 249 16.61 18.24 7.16
C PRO A 249 16.21 16.78 6.96
N LEU A 250 15.20 16.54 6.12
CA LEU A 250 14.74 15.19 5.80
C LEU A 250 15.68 14.51 4.79
N CYS A 251 16.01 13.25 5.02
CA CYS A 251 16.77 12.46 4.05
C CYS A 251 16.22 11.02 3.95
N HIS A 252 16.47 10.39 2.80
CA HIS A 252 15.95 9.04 2.55
C HIS A 252 16.65 7.95 3.41
N ALA A 253 17.86 8.21 3.90
CA ALA A 253 18.57 7.27 4.79
C ALA A 253 17.83 7.04 6.11
N GLU A 254 17.19 8.08 6.68
CA GLU A 254 16.41 7.98 7.91
C GLU A 254 15.22 7.02 7.77
N VAL A 255 14.69 6.89 6.56
CA VAL A 255 13.56 5.98 6.26
C VAL A 255 13.96 4.52 6.53
N GLN A 256 15.15 4.11 6.07
CA GLN A 256 15.63 2.75 6.27
C GLN A 256 15.97 2.50 7.75
N GLU A 257 16.67 3.43 8.40
CA GLU A 257 17.04 3.28 9.82
C GLU A 257 15.80 3.14 10.72
N ALA A 258 14.79 3.97 10.52
CA ALA A 258 13.56 3.89 11.30
C ALA A 258 12.76 2.60 11.01
N ALA A 259 12.73 2.16 9.75
CA ALA A 259 12.09 0.91 9.36
C ALA A 259 12.79 -0.31 9.99
N ASP A 260 14.13 -0.35 9.99
CA ASP A 260 14.92 -1.42 10.59
C ASP A 260 14.70 -1.50 12.12
N MET A 261 14.61 -0.34 12.77
CA MET A 261 14.35 -0.25 14.22
C MET A 261 13.03 -0.93 14.60
N VAL A 262 11.98 -0.74 13.80
CA VAL A 262 10.62 -1.22 14.12
C VAL A 262 10.30 -2.56 13.45
N ALA A 263 11.15 -3.04 12.54
CA ALA A 263 10.90 -4.24 11.74
C ALA A 263 10.43 -5.45 12.55
N PRO A 264 11.00 -5.79 13.74
CA PRO A 264 10.55 -6.94 14.52
C PRO A 264 9.10 -6.81 15.01
N GLN A 265 8.69 -5.63 15.44
CA GLN A 265 7.30 -5.36 15.88
C GLN A 265 6.34 -5.29 14.69
N PHE A 266 6.75 -4.60 13.63
CA PHE A 266 6.00 -4.50 12.39
C PHE A 266 5.68 -5.88 11.81
N LYS A 267 6.67 -6.76 11.67
CA LYS A 267 6.51 -8.12 11.13
C LYS A 267 5.50 -8.94 11.93
N LYS A 268 5.58 -8.91 13.26
CA LYS A 268 4.64 -9.59 14.14
C LYS A 268 3.23 -9.06 13.99
N LEU A 269 3.06 -7.74 13.95
CA LEU A 269 1.76 -7.09 13.81
C LEU A 269 1.11 -7.42 12.47
N VAL A 270 1.86 -7.32 11.36
CA VAL A 270 1.36 -7.63 10.01
C VAL A 270 0.94 -9.09 9.93
N ALA A 271 1.78 -10.02 10.38
CA ALA A 271 1.48 -11.45 10.35
C ALA A 271 0.24 -11.81 11.19
N ALA A 272 0.15 -11.31 12.42
CA ALA A 272 -1.02 -11.55 13.30
C ALA A 272 -2.30 -10.93 12.71
N THR A 273 -2.19 -9.75 12.10
CA THR A 273 -3.34 -9.09 11.45
C THR A 273 -3.79 -9.86 10.21
N ILE A 274 -2.88 -10.32 9.34
CA ILE A 274 -3.21 -11.15 8.16
C ILE A 274 -3.94 -12.42 8.60
N GLN A 275 -3.43 -13.13 9.61
CA GLN A 275 -4.08 -14.35 10.13
C GLN A 275 -5.46 -14.06 10.74
N GLY A 276 -5.64 -12.88 11.31
CA GLY A 276 -6.92 -12.45 11.86
C GLY A 276 -7.95 -12.12 10.79
N ILE A 277 -7.57 -11.35 9.77
CA ILE A 277 -8.48 -10.93 8.70
C ILE A 277 -8.90 -12.10 7.80
N ALA A 278 -8.01 -13.05 7.55
CA ALA A 278 -8.33 -14.25 6.74
C ALA A 278 -9.50 -15.05 7.30
N LYS A 279 -9.73 -15.03 8.62
CA LYS A 279 -10.87 -15.71 9.26
C LYS A 279 -12.22 -15.05 8.97
N THR A 280 -12.22 -13.89 8.33
CA THR A 280 -13.42 -13.08 8.03
C THR A 280 -13.66 -12.91 6.51
N LEU A 281 -12.83 -13.53 5.67
CA LEU A 281 -12.92 -13.54 4.21
C LEU A 281 -13.77 -14.70 3.70
#